data_57a377a10184ebf6569f2d5dbe34210f
#
_entry.id   57a377a10184ebf6569f2d5dbe34210f
#
_cell.length_a   1.000
_cell.length_b   1.000
_cell.length_c   1.000
_cell.angle_alpha   90.00
_cell.angle_beta   90.00
_cell.angle_gamma   90.00
#
_symmetry.space_group_name_H-M   'P 1'
#
loop_
_entity.id
_entity.type
_entity.pdbx_description
1 polymer ?
#
loop_
_entity_poly.entity_id
_entity_poly.type
_entity_poly.pdbx_seq_one_letter_code
_entity_poly.pdbx_strand_id
1 'polypeptide(L)'
;GQKSITTTLKNAIKNDHLAQAFLFAGSRGVGKTTTARILAKTINCFDRTESIEACDKCESCESFNSGSSLNVFELDAASNNSVEDIRSLIDQVRVGPQLGTHKVYIIDEVHMLSSNAFNALLKTLEEPPKHAIFILATTEKHKIIPTILSRCQIFNFNRIKVSDISNHLAYI
;
A
#
# COMPACT_ATOMS: atom_id res chain seq x y z
N GLY A 1 15.61 -1.46 8.28
CA GLY A 1 15.09 -2.59 9.02
C GLY A 1 14.38 -3.66 8.18
N GLN A 2 13.77 -3.33 7.00
CA GLN A 2 12.95 -4.28 6.19
C GLN A 2 13.59 -4.55 4.81
N LYS A 3 14.91 -4.79 4.75
CA LYS A 3 15.68 -4.90 3.49
C LYS A 3 15.12 -5.94 2.51
N SER A 4 14.71 -7.13 2.98
CA SER A 4 14.17 -8.17 2.10
C SER A 4 12.87 -7.73 1.42
N ILE A 5 11.98 -7.07 2.18
CA ILE A 5 10.70 -6.56 1.66
C ILE A 5 10.96 -5.48 0.62
N THR A 6 11.80 -4.49 0.94
CA THR A 6 12.10 -3.39 0.02
C THR A 6 12.78 -3.88 -1.26
N THR A 7 13.70 -4.85 -1.17
CA THR A 7 14.34 -5.46 -2.34
C THR A 7 13.32 -6.18 -3.22
N THR A 8 12.44 -6.98 -2.62
CA THR A 8 11.39 -7.69 -3.37
C THR A 8 10.45 -6.72 -4.09
N LEU A 9 10.00 -5.66 -3.41
CA LEU A 9 9.12 -4.65 -4.00
C LEU A 9 9.82 -3.87 -5.13
N LYS A 10 11.08 -3.48 -4.95
CA LYS A 10 11.87 -2.84 -6.01
C LYS A 10 12.04 -3.73 -7.23
N ASN A 11 12.30 -5.03 -7.04
CA ASN A 11 12.40 -5.99 -8.14
C ASN A 11 11.06 -6.16 -8.87
N ALA A 12 9.94 -6.18 -8.16
CA ALA A 12 8.62 -6.23 -8.76
C ALA A 12 8.33 -5.00 -9.64
N ILE A 13 8.70 -3.80 -9.19
CA ILE A 13 8.59 -2.56 -9.97
C ILE A 13 9.50 -2.63 -11.21
N LYS A 14 10.78 -3.04 -11.02
CA LYS A 14 11.77 -3.09 -12.10
C LYS A 14 11.35 -4.02 -13.24
N ASN A 15 10.73 -5.14 -12.89
CA ASN A 15 10.34 -6.19 -13.84
C ASN A 15 8.91 -6.03 -14.36
N ASP A 16 8.20 -4.97 -13.98
CA ASP A 16 6.77 -4.74 -14.30
C ASP A 16 5.86 -5.92 -13.90
N HIS A 17 6.16 -6.54 -12.73
CA HIS A 17 5.43 -7.67 -12.18
C HIS A 17 4.83 -7.31 -10.81
N LEU A 18 4.10 -6.20 -10.78
CA LEU A 18 3.39 -5.78 -9.56
C LEU A 18 2.11 -6.58 -9.38
N ALA A 19 1.93 -7.15 -8.20
CA ALA A 19 0.63 -7.68 -7.79
C ALA A 19 -0.38 -6.55 -7.68
N GLN A 20 -1.65 -6.84 -7.95
CA GLN A 20 -2.73 -5.86 -7.79
C GLN A 20 -3.21 -5.72 -6.34
N ALA A 21 -2.86 -6.69 -5.48
CA ALA A 21 -3.18 -6.63 -4.06
C ALA A 21 -1.99 -7.09 -3.20
N PHE A 22 -1.67 -6.29 -2.20
CA PHE A 22 -0.63 -6.54 -1.21
C PHE A 22 -1.24 -6.57 0.20
N LEU A 23 -0.74 -7.45 1.05
CA LEU A 23 -1.04 -7.43 2.47
C LEU A 23 0.26 -7.25 3.28
N PHE A 24 0.38 -6.13 3.96
CA PHE A 24 1.47 -5.81 4.87
C PHE A 24 1.04 -6.15 6.30
N ALA A 25 1.60 -7.22 6.86
CA ALA A 25 1.27 -7.71 8.19
C ALA A 25 2.45 -7.55 9.14
N GLY A 26 2.19 -7.09 10.36
CA GLY A 26 3.21 -6.93 11.40
C GLY A 26 2.80 -5.99 12.51
N SER A 27 3.55 -5.96 13.61
CA SER A 27 3.25 -5.13 14.77
C SER A 27 3.19 -3.63 14.43
N ARG A 28 2.67 -2.83 15.36
CA ARG A 28 2.63 -1.36 15.20
C ARG A 28 4.05 -0.79 15.14
N GLY A 29 4.25 0.24 14.31
CA GLY A 29 5.52 0.98 14.24
C GLY A 29 6.65 0.30 13.45
N VAL A 30 6.41 -0.84 12.77
CA VAL A 30 7.44 -1.55 11.96
C VAL A 30 7.59 -1.00 10.54
N GLY A 31 6.82 0.02 10.15
CA GLY A 31 6.94 0.71 8.87
C GLY A 31 5.99 0.23 7.77
N LYS A 32 4.87 -0.45 8.10
CA LYS A 32 3.88 -0.92 7.11
C LYS A 32 3.32 0.23 6.25
N THR A 33 2.68 1.20 6.89
CA THR A 33 2.05 2.35 6.22
C THR A 33 3.09 3.22 5.52
N THR A 34 4.25 3.43 6.12
CA THR A 34 5.37 4.15 5.48
C THR A 34 5.83 3.46 4.21
N THR A 35 6.00 2.13 4.24
CA THR A 35 6.38 1.35 3.05
C THR A 35 5.29 1.40 1.98
N ALA A 36 4.01 1.34 2.37
CA ALA A 36 2.88 1.47 1.45
C ALA A 36 2.89 2.83 0.72
N ARG A 37 3.10 3.92 1.44
CA ARG A 37 3.21 5.28 0.88
C ARG A 37 4.40 5.42 -0.07
N ILE A 38 5.59 4.91 0.31
CA ILE A 38 6.78 4.93 -0.54
C ILE A 38 6.53 4.11 -1.81
N LEU A 39 5.93 2.93 -1.70
CA LEU A 39 5.58 2.08 -2.83
C LEU A 39 4.63 2.79 -3.78
N ALA A 40 3.54 3.37 -3.27
CA ALA A 40 2.54 4.10 -4.06
C ALA A 40 3.17 5.29 -4.83
N LYS A 41 4.04 6.06 -4.19
CA LYS A 41 4.79 7.14 -4.79
C LYS A 41 5.74 6.65 -5.88
N THR A 42 6.49 5.57 -5.61
CA THR A 42 7.45 5.01 -6.56
C THR A 42 6.78 4.43 -7.80
N ILE A 43 5.64 3.76 -7.65
CA ILE A 43 4.87 3.20 -8.78
C ILE A 43 4.48 4.29 -9.77
N ASN A 44 4.02 5.44 -9.29
CA ASN A 44 3.55 6.55 -10.11
C ASN A 44 4.65 7.57 -10.50
N CYS A 45 5.89 7.38 -10.04
CA CYS A 45 7.00 8.26 -10.39
C CYS A 45 7.35 8.15 -11.87
N PHE A 46 7.48 9.30 -12.56
CA PHE A 46 7.81 9.36 -13.99
C PHE A 46 9.29 9.13 -14.27
N ASP A 47 10.17 9.48 -13.32
CA ASP A 47 11.61 9.43 -13.48
C ASP A 47 12.24 8.78 -12.24
N ARG A 48 12.10 7.45 -12.14
CA ARG A 48 12.67 6.69 -11.02
C ARG A 48 14.19 6.70 -11.08
N THR A 49 14.82 6.75 -9.92
CA THR A 49 16.27 6.64 -9.79
C THR A 49 16.76 5.24 -10.25
N GLU A 50 18.06 5.08 -10.49
CA GLU A 50 18.68 3.78 -10.80
C GLU A 50 18.43 2.74 -9.68
N SER A 51 18.29 3.18 -8.43
CA SER A 51 17.97 2.35 -7.28
C SER A 51 16.47 2.01 -7.15
N ILE A 52 15.66 2.35 -8.17
CA ILE A 52 14.20 2.13 -8.18
C ILE A 52 13.53 2.85 -6.99
N GLU A 53 13.80 4.13 -6.86
CA GLU A 53 13.17 5.02 -5.88
C GLU A 53 12.50 6.19 -6.59
N ALA A 54 11.52 6.81 -5.93
CA ALA A 54 10.88 8.01 -6.45
C ALA A 54 11.88 9.16 -6.56
N CYS A 55 11.81 9.93 -7.65
CA CYS A 55 12.76 11.02 -7.92
C CYS A 55 12.53 12.27 -7.05
N ASP A 56 11.37 12.38 -6.39
CA ASP A 56 10.95 13.53 -5.56
C ASP A 56 10.84 14.89 -6.28
N LYS A 57 10.95 14.91 -7.63
CA LYS A 57 11.00 16.13 -8.44
C LYS A 57 9.94 16.18 -9.54
N CYS A 58 9.38 15.04 -9.98
CA CYS A 58 8.35 15.03 -11.01
C CYS A 58 7.00 15.45 -10.45
N GLU A 59 6.10 15.90 -11.30
CA GLU A 59 4.76 16.34 -10.95
C GLU A 59 3.99 15.33 -10.08
N SER A 60 4.11 14.02 -10.41
CA SER A 60 3.51 12.96 -9.60
C SER A 60 4.10 12.88 -8.18
N CYS A 61 5.42 13.06 -8.03
CA CYS A 61 6.05 13.06 -6.71
C CYS A 61 5.69 14.32 -5.90
N GLU A 62 5.63 15.48 -6.55
CA GLU A 62 5.28 16.75 -5.91
C GLU A 62 3.82 16.74 -5.44
N SER A 63 2.89 16.27 -6.28
CA SER A 63 1.48 16.13 -5.90
C SER A 63 1.30 15.15 -4.73
N PHE A 64 2.06 14.05 -4.71
CA PHE A 64 2.06 13.13 -3.58
C PHE A 64 2.59 13.79 -2.30
N ASN A 65 3.72 14.50 -2.37
CA ASN A 65 4.35 15.14 -1.23
C ASN A 65 3.48 16.25 -0.62
N SER A 66 2.72 16.97 -1.47
CA SER A 66 1.78 18.01 -1.03
C SER A 66 0.43 17.47 -0.55
N GLY A 67 0.20 16.14 -0.65
CA GLY A 67 -1.07 15.53 -0.28
C GLY A 67 -2.21 15.76 -1.28
N SER A 68 -1.91 16.28 -2.48
CA SER A 68 -2.89 16.57 -3.53
C SER A 68 -2.97 15.50 -4.62
N SER A 69 -2.35 14.34 -4.40
CA SER A 69 -2.36 13.25 -5.38
C SER A 69 -3.77 12.72 -5.61
N LEU A 70 -4.20 12.71 -6.88
CA LEU A 70 -5.46 12.11 -7.32
C LEU A 70 -5.34 10.60 -7.61
N ASN A 71 -4.16 10.02 -7.41
CA ASN A 71 -3.87 8.62 -7.69
C ASN A 71 -3.57 7.78 -6.44
N VAL A 72 -3.39 8.40 -5.29
CA VAL A 72 -3.12 7.68 -4.04
C VAL A 72 -4.19 8.05 -3.02
N PHE A 73 -4.93 7.05 -2.60
CA PHE A 73 -6.01 7.15 -1.63
C PHE A 73 -5.64 6.37 -0.39
N GLU A 74 -5.77 6.99 0.75
CA GLU A 74 -5.46 6.38 2.04
C GLU A 74 -6.69 6.40 2.94
N LEU A 75 -7.03 5.26 3.49
CA LEU A 75 -8.15 5.07 4.40
C LEU A 75 -7.66 4.32 5.63
N ASP A 76 -7.92 4.88 6.81
CA ASP A 76 -7.74 4.21 8.08
C ASP A 76 -9.06 3.51 8.46
N ALA A 77 -9.05 2.17 8.42
CA ALA A 77 -10.23 1.37 8.75
C ALA A 77 -10.61 1.42 10.22
N ALA A 78 -9.76 1.92 11.12
CA ALA A 78 -10.14 2.15 12.50
C ALA A 78 -11.15 3.30 12.63
N SER A 79 -11.06 4.30 11.74
CA SER A 79 -11.94 5.48 11.72
C SER A 79 -13.04 5.38 10.65
N ASN A 80 -12.82 4.60 9.57
CA ASN A 80 -13.70 4.48 8.41
C ASN A 80 -13.95 2.99 8.11
N ASN A 81 -14.82 2.35 8.88
CA ASN A 81 -15.04 0.91 8.85
C ASN A 81 -16.40 0.50 8.28
N SER A 82 -17.20 1.46 7.85
CA SER A 82 -18.53 1.20 7.33
C SER A 82 -18.49 0.64 5.90
N VAL A 83 -19.57 0.02 5.49
CA VAL A 83 -19.72 -0.46 4.11
C VAL A 83 -19.82 0.71 3.13
N GLU A 84 -20.35 1.84 3.55
CA GLU A 84 -20.49 3.07 2.77
C GLU A 84 -19.12 3.68 2.44
N ASP A 85 -18.21 3.70 3.40
CA ASP A 85 -16.83 4.19 3.20
C ASP A 85 -16.11 3.35 2.14
N ILE A 86 -16.22 2.02 2.24
CA ILE A 86 -15.61 1.11 1.27
C ILE A 86 -16.30 1.18 -0.11
N ARG A 87 -17.61 1.35 -0.18
CA ARG A 87 -18.30 1.55 -1.45
C ARG A 87 -17.87 2.83 -2.15
N SER A 88 -17.75 3.94 -1.42
CA SER A 88 -17.24 5.20 -1.95
C SER A 88 -15.84 5.05 -2.52
N LEU A 89 -14.97 4.29 -1.83
CA LEU A 89 -13.64 3.97 -2.32
C LEU A 89 -13.70 3.11 -3.59
N ILE A 90 -14.54 2.08 -3.64
CA ILE A 90 -14.71 1.17 -4.79
C ILE A 90 -15.22 1.92 -6.02
N ASP A 91 -16.14 2.87 -5.86
CA ASP A 91 -16.64 3.66 -6.98
C ASP A 91 -15.53 4.49 -7.63
N GLN A 92 -14.57 4.98 -6.83
CA GLN A 92 -13.38 5.68 -7.34
C GLN A 92 -12.42 4.74 -8.08
N VAL A 93 -12.39 3.44 -7.76
CA VAL A 93 -11.51 2.46 -8.41
C VAL A 93 -11.83 2.30 -9.89
N ARG A 94 -13.09 2.47 -10.28
CA ARG A 94 -13.54 2.34 -11.67
C ARG A 94 -13.01 3.44 -12.60
N VAL A 95 -12.64 4.57 -12.04
CA VAL A 95 -12.09 5.71 -12.80
C VAL A 95 -10.58 5.52 -12.94
N GLY A 96 -10.05 5.59 -14.15
CA GLY A 96 -8.62 5.48 -14.42
C GLY A 96 -7.79 6.59 -13.78
N PRO A 97 -6.44 6.42 -13.71
CA PRO A 97 -5.55 7.43 -13.16
C PRO A 97 -5.55 8.67 -14.05
N GLN A 98 -5.46 9.85 -13.43
CA GLN A 98 -5.35 11.11 -14.16
C GLN A 98 -3.89 11.49 -14.43
N LEU A 99 -3.00 11.13 -13.51
CA LEU A 99 -1.57 11.42 -13.59
C LEU A 99 -0.79 10.16 -13.17
N GLY A 100 0.08 9.63 -14.04
CA GLY A 100 0.80 8.38 -13.76
C GLY A 100 0.07 7.14 -14.32
N THR A 101 0.43 5.97 -13.82
CA THR A 101 0.01 4.68 -14.41
C THR A 101 -1.01 3.92 -13.57
N HIS A 102 -1.04 4.15 -12.27
CA HIS A 102 -1.86 3.37 -11.35
C HIS A 102 -2.59 4.25 -10.33
N LYS A 103 -3.77 3.80 -9.93
CA LYS A 103 -4.44 4.26 -8.70
C LYS A 103 -4.09 3.30 -7.57
N VAL A 104 -3.56 3.83 -6.49
CA VAL A 104 -3.13 3.04 -5.32
C VAL A 104 -4.04 3.33 -4.14
N TYR A 105 -4.61 2.29 -3.58
CA TYR A 105 -5.52 2.34 -2.43
C TYR A 105 -4.85 1.71 -1.24
N ILE A 106 -4.49 2.53 -0.25
CA ILE A 106 -3.89 2.10 1.01
C ILE A 106 -5.00 2.02 2.05
N ILE A 107 -5.24 0.82 2.61
CA ILE A 107 -6.21 0.61 3.68
C ILE A 107 -5.44 0.14 4.91
N ASP A 108 -5.27 1.05 5.86
CA ASP A 108 -4.59 0.73 7.13
C ASP A 108 -5.55 0.12 8.14
N GLU A 109 -5.00 -0.73 9.01
CA GLU A 109 -5.74 -1.53 10.01
C GLU A 109 -6.98 -2.25 9.44
N VAL A 110 -6.80 -2.82 8.24
CA VAL A 110 -7.89 -3.44 7.45
C VAL A 110 -8.71 -4.47 8.24
N HIS A 111 -8.17 -5.07 9.30
CA HIS A 111 -8.90 -5.99 10.18
C HIS A 111 -10.02 -5.32 10.99
N MET A 112 -10.06 -3.99 11.00
CA MET A 112 -11.12 -3.20 11.68
C MET A 112 -12.36 -3.00 10.81
N LEU A 113 -12.32 -3.34 9.51
CA LEU A 113 -13.48 -3.26 8.63
C LEU A 113 -14.63 -4.15 9.13
N SER A 114 -15.85 -3.67 8.98
CA SER A 114 -17.05 -4.49 9.22
C SER A 114 -17.11 -5.67 8.21
N SER A 115 -17.83 -6.73 8.57
CA SER A 115 -17.99 -7.90 7.67
C SER A 115 -18.59 -7.51 6.32
N ASN A 116 -19.53 -6.57 6.29
CA ASN A 116 -20.13 -6.08 5.06
C ASN A 116 -19.14 -5.26 4.22
N ALA A 117 -18.27 -4.45 4.85
CA ALA A 117 -17.21 -3.72 4.18
C ALA A 117 -16.17 -4.67 3.59
N PHE A 118 -15.77 -5.72 4.32
CA PHE A 118 -14.91 -6.78 3.79
C PHE A 118 -15.50 -7.45 2.56
N ASN A 119 -16.78 -7.83 2.59
CA ASN A 119 -17.46 -8.46 1.46
C ASN A 119 -17.55 -7.54 0.24
N ALA A 120 -17.72 -6.24 0.43
CA ALA A 120 -17.69 -5.26 -0.65
C ALA A 120 -16.29 -5.17 -1.28
N LEU A 121 -15.24 -5.13 -0.44
CA LEU A 121 -13.85 -5.07 -0.90
C LEU A 121 -13.43 -6.35 -1.64
N LEU A 122 -13.87 -7.53 -1.18
CA LEU A 122 -13.56 -8.83 -1.80
C LEU A 122 -13.94 -8.87 -3.28
N LYS A 123 -15.14 -8.39 -3.65
CA LYS A 123 -15.60 -8.37 -5.04
C LYS A 123 -14.63 -7.61 -5.94
N THR A 124 -14.07 -6.51 -5.44
CA THR A 124 -13.11 -5.71 -6.19
C THR A 124 -11.73 -6.37 -6.25
N LEU A 125 -11.32 -7.07 -5.18
CA LEU A 125 -10.06 -7.82 -5.15
C LEU A 125 -10.09 -9.10 -6.00
N GLU A 126 -11.28 -9.61 -6.34
CA GLU A 126 -11.44 -10.76 -7.24
C GLU A 126 -11.16 -10.40 -8.69
N GLU A 127 -11.65 -9.25 -9.13
CA GLU A 127 -11.48 -8.73 -10.49
C GLU A 127 -11.09 -7.25 -10.45
N PRO A 128 -9.88 -6.92 -9.97
CA PRO A 128 -9.46 -5.54 -9.88
C PRO A 128 -9.18 -4.96 -11.28
N PRO A 129 -9.55 -3.70 -11.56
CA PRO A 129 -9.12 -3.03 -12.78
C PRO A 129 -7.60 -3.04 -12.89
N LYS A 130 -7.07 -3.15 -14.11
CA LYS A 130 -5.61 -3.25 -14.36
C LYS A 130 -4.80 -2.10 -13.77
N HIS A 131 -5.40 -0.93 -13.68
CA HIS A 131 -4.75 0.28 -13.13
C HIS A 131 -4.85 0.39 -11.61
N ALA A 132 -5.59 -0.48 -10.93
CA ALA A 132 -5.80 -0.41 -9.49
C ALA A 132 -4.81 -1.32 -8.73
N ILE A 133 -4.19 -0.77 -7.70
CA ILE A 133 -3.33 -1.50 -6.77
C ILE A 133 -3.86 -1.28 -5.35
N PHE A 134 -4.09 -2.36 -4.63
CA PHE A 134 -4.52 -2.32 -3.23
C PHE A 134 -3.36 -2.68 -2.31
N ILE A 135 -3.12 -1.88 -1.28
CA ILE A 135 -2.14 -2.15 -0.23
C ILE A 135 -2.88 -2.17 1.10
N LEU A 136 -3.14 -3.36 1.59
CA LEU A 136 -3.80 -3.58 2.87
C LEU A 136 -2.75 -3.69 3.95
N ALA A 137 -2.90 -2.98 5.07
CA ALA A 137 -2.02 -3.10 6.21
C ALA A 137 -2.80 -3.58 7.45
N THR A 138 -2.16 -4.43 8.26
CA THR A 138 -2.79 -4.96 9.48
C THR A 138 -1.77 -5.26 10.56
N THR A 139 -2.16 -5.03 11.80
CA THR A 139 -1.44 -5.53 12.97
C THR A 139 -1.89 -6.93 13.39
N GLU A 140 -3.06 -7.38 12.90
CA GLU A 140 -3.71 -8.62 13.32
C GLU A 140 -4.05 -9.52 12.13
N LYS A 141 -3.00 -10.09 11.50
CA LYS A 141 -3.15 -10.96 10.32
C LYS A 141 -4.13 -12.10 10.53
N HIS A 142 -4.22 -12.64 11.73
CA HIS A 142 -5.10 -13.76 12.06
C HIS A 142 -6.61 -13.41 11.99
N LYS A 143 -6.95 -12.12 12.00
CA LYS A 143 -8.32 -11.63 11.82
C LYS A 143 -8.70 -11.46 10.34
N ILE A 144 -7.73 -11.54 9.43
CA ILE A 144 -8.00 -11.41 8.00
C ILE A 144 -8.54 -12.74 7.46
N ILE A 145 -9.67 -12.68 6.79
CA ILE A 145 -10.34 -13.86 6.24
C ILE A 145 -9.49 -14.53 5.14
N PRO A 146 -9.49 -15.87 5.05
CA PRO A 146 -8.66 -16.61 4.09
C PRO A 146 -8.86 -16.19 2.64
N THR A 147 -10.07 -15.79 2.27
CA THR A 147 -10.41 -15.33 0.92
C THR A 147 -9.66 -14.06 0.50
N ILE A 148 -9.34 -13.15 1.42
CA ILE A 148 -8.46 -11.99 1.16
C ILE A 148 -7.00 -12.44 1.11
N LEU A 149 -6.58 -13.29 2.07
CA LEU A 149 -5.20 -13.78 2.12
C LEU A 149 -4.78 -14.48 0.82
N SER A 150 -5.68 -15.23 0.20
CA SER A 150 -5.41 -15.96 -1.06
C SER A 150 -5.27 -15.05 -2.29
N ARG A 151 -5.72 -13.80 -2.22
CA ARG A 151 -5.69 -12.82 -3.32
C ARG A 151 -4.58 -11.78 -3.17
N CYS A 152 -3.90 -11.76 -2.03
CA CYS A 152 -2.87 -10.77 -1.74
C CYS A 152 -1.47 -11.39 -1.75
N GLN A 153 -0.51 -10.65 -2.28
CA GLN A 153 0.89 -10.94 -2.00
C GLN A 153 1.21 -10.48 -0.57
N ILE A 154 1.57 -11.44 0.29
CA ILE A 154 1.72 -11.20 1.73
C ILE A 154 3.17 -10.86 2.06
N PHE A 155 3.38 -9.74 2.77
CA PHE A 155 4.66 -9.33 3.34
C PHE A 155 4.54 -9.26 4.86
N ASN A 156 5.35 -10.08 5.56
CA ASN A 156 5.41 -10.08 7.01
C ASN A 156 6.54 -9.15 7.48
N PHE A 157 6.15 -8.03 8.07
CA PHE A 157 7.07 -7.05 8.65
C PHE A 157 7.54 -7.51 10.01
N ASN A 158 8.84 -7.66 10.16
CA ASN A 158 9.46 -8.05 11.42
C ASN A 158 9.69 -6.82 12.31
N ARG A 159 9.82 -7.05 13.63
CA ARG A 159 10.27 -5.99 14.55
C ARG A 159 11.65 -5.50 14.13
N ILE A 160 11.84 -4.19 14.19
CA ILE A 160 13.14 -3.57 13.90
C ILE A 160 14.11 -3.96 15.02
N LYS A 161 15.27 -4.45 14.65
CA LYS A 161 16.30 -4.83 15.63
C LYS A 161 16.85 -3.57 16.33
N VAL A 162 17.20 -3.71 17.59
CA VAL A 162 17.79 -2.60 18.39
C VAL A 162 19.05 -2.08 17.72
N SER A 163 19.87 -2.96 17.14
CA SER A 163 21.07 -2.57 16.36
C SER A 163 20.74 -1.66 15.17
N ASP A 164 19.65 -1.95 14.44
CA ASP A 164 19.24 -1.12 13.30
C ASP A 164 18.76 0.26 13.75
N ILE A 165 18.06 0.32 14.90
CA ILE A 165 17.59 1.58 15.50
C ILE A 165 18.81 2.39 15.96
N SER A 166 19.76 1.77 16.68
CA SER A 166 20.97 2.42 17.17
C SER A 166 21.80 3.00 16.03
N ASN A 167 22.01 2.22 14.96
CA ASN A 167 22.75 2.67 13.78
C ASN A 167 22.08 3.85 13.09
N HIS A 168 20.74 3.85 13.04
CA HIS A 168 20.01 4.95 12.42
C HIS A 168 20.05 6.23 13.27
N LEU A 169 19.94 6.11 14.59
CA LEU A 169 20.09 7.24 15.51
C LEU A 169 21.49 7.84 15.50
N ALA A 170 22.53 7.02 15.26
CA ALA A 170 23.91 7.51 15.12
C ALA A 170 24.17 8.24 13.79
N TYR A 171 23.29 8.05 12.78
CA TYR A 171 23.39 8.70 11.48
C TYR A 171 22.67 10.08 11.43
N ILE A 172 21.70 10.32 12.33
CA ILE A 172 20.98 11.59 12.48
C ILE A 172 21.78 12.55 13.38
#